data_fe7b9c31ebcd16ad9cdbd4628da9497b
#
_entry.id   fe7b9c31ebcd16ad9cdbd4628da9497b
#
_cell.length_a   1.000
_cell.length_b   1.000
_cell.length_c   1.000
_cell.angle_alpha   90.00
_cell.angle_beta   90.00
_cell.angle_gamma   90.00
#
_symmetry.space_group_name_H-M   'P 1'
#
loop_
_entity.id
_entity.type
_entity.pdbx_description
1 polymer ?
#
loop_
_entity_poly.entity_id
_entity_poly.type
_entity_poly.pdbx_seq_one_letter_code
_entity_poly.pdbx_strand_id
1 'polypeptide(L)'
;DHAKPDAQESRGLGDVYKRQEKYKKNIDSYSDPSLFHESMQKLTDVIVYDIFSPPVASRIYVYPTIAAYEVLINENPNYKSLSGKLNGLESVPLPDPGLEYSFPVASIHAFLEVGRDLIFSEEKIKEYQSQLFGDLKKLGIPKDIYLRSIEYGDIVASHIRNWYKKDNYAQTRSFPKYTIKRNDIESWKPTPPDYMEGIEPHWNKIRTLLIDSASQFTVSQPPTFSLEKNSDFYKDLYEVYDIGKNLSDEQKQIASFWDCNPYVSHHKGHAMFATKKITPGGHWIGITKIATQKANLSLMETIYTYTLVSVGLFDSFIVCWDEKWRSILVRPETLINQFIDRDWIPYLQTPPFPEYTSGHSVISRTSAKILTKILGDNFEFLDLSLI
;
A
#
# COMPACT_ATOMS: atom_id res chain seq x y z
N ASP A 1 53.91 41.59 3.54
CA ASP A 1 53.16 40.49 2.96
C ASP A 1 51.97 40.10 3.85
N HIS A 2 50.94 40.96 3.82
CA HIS A 2 49.64 40.62 4.36
C HIS A 2 48.56 41.01 3.35
N ALA A 3 48.30 40.12 2.44
CA ALA A 3 47.11 40.25 1.59
C ALA A 3 46.74 38.86 1.05
N LYS A 4 45.79 38.16 1.70
CA LYS A 4 44.97 37.11 1.05
C LYS A 4 43.92 36.45 1.97
N PRO A 5 43.23 37.15 2.91
CA PRO A 5 41.95 36.66 3.45
C PRO A 5 40.75 37.04 2.54
N ASP A 6 40.71 38.28 2.01
CA ASP A 6 39.55 38.85 1.35
C ASP A 6 39.09 38.15 0.04
N ALA A 7 40.01 37.56 -0.72
CA ALA A 7 39.70 36.93 -1.98
C ALA A 7 39.02 35.56 -1.82
N GLN A 8 39.26 34.88 -0.70
CA GLN A 8 38.66 33.56 -0.40
C GLN A 8 37.29 33.73 0.23
N GLU A 9 37.07 34.74 1.09
CA GLU A 9 35.77 35.11 1.64
C GLU A 9 34.83 35.66 0.56
N SER A 10 35.30 36.49 -0.35
CA SER A 10 34.54 37.02 -1.47
C SER A 10 34.10 35.94 -2.49
N ARG A 11 34.92 34.91 -2.71
CA ARG A 11 34.54 33.75 -3.53
C ARG A 11 33.49 32.89 -2.82
N GLY A 12 33.61 32.68 -1.52
CA GLY A 12 32.60 31.93 -0.72
C GLY A 12 31.25 32.61 -0.71
N LEU A 13 31.19 33.93 -0.55
CA LEU A 13 29.95 34.71 -0.62
C LEU A 13 29.30 34.67 -2.01
N GLY A 14 30.11 34.81 -3.08
CA GLY A 14 29.61 34.73 -4.46
C GLY A 14 28.99 33.34 -4.79
N ASP A 15 29.56 32.26 -4.27
CA ASP A 15 29.05 30.91 -4.46
C ASP A 15 27.75 30.66 -3.64
N VAL A 16 27.65 31.27 -2.45
CA VAL A 16 26.42 31.23 -1.64
C VAL A 16 25.27 31.96 -2.35
N TYR A 17 25.51 33.18 -2.85
CA TYR A 17 24.50 33.95 -3.62
C TYR A 17 24.02 33.20 -4.87
N LYS A 18 24.94 32.63 -5.65
CA LYS A 18 24.60 31.85 -6.85
C LYS A 18 23.74 30.62 -6.52
N ARG A 19 24.02 29.95 -5.38
CA ARG A 19 23.21 28.81 -4.91
C ARG A 19 21.81 29.25 -4.49
N GLN A 20 21.70 30.35 -3.74
CA GLN A 20 20.40 30.90 -3.35
C GLN A 20 19.56 31.34 -4.55
N GLU A 21 20.15 32.00 -5.53
CA GLU A 21 19.46 32.35 -6.77
C GLU A 21 19.01 31.09 -7.55
N LYS A 22 19.86 30.07 -7.62
CA LYS A 22 19.53 28.80 -8.25
C LYS A 22 18.40 28.09 -7.52
N TYR A 23 18.42 28.05 -6.19
CA TYR A 23 17.35 27.48 -5.37
C TYR A 23 16.03 28.18 -5.60
N LYS A 24 15.99 29.53 -5.54
CA LYS A 24 14.78 30.32 -5.81
C LYS A 24 14.21 30.07 -7.19
N LYS A 25 15.08 29.94 -8.20
CA LYS A 25 14.67 29.64 -9.59
C LYS A 25 14.06 28.24 -9.75
N ASN A 26 14.49 27.27 -8.95
CA ASN A 26 14.07 25.88 -9.03
C ASN A 26 13.13 25.47 -7.88
N ILE A 27 12.56 26.42 -7.14
CA ILE A 27 11.77 26.13 -5.94
C ILE A 27 10.58 25.22 -6.25
N ASP A 28 9.90 25.45 -7.36
CA ASP A 28 8.76 24.64 -7.80
C ASP A 28 9.15 23.20 -8.14
N SER A 29 10.41 22.97 -8.55
CA SER A 29 10.91 21.62 -8.84
C SER A 29 10.99 20.72 -7.61
N TYR A 30 11.04 21.28 -6.41
CA TYR A 30 10.99 20.48 -5.17
C TYR A 30 9.57 20.06 -4.82
N SER A 31 8.58 20.79 -5.31
CA SER A 31 7.15 20.53 -5.10
C SER A 31 6.49 19.81 -6.28
N ASP A 32 7.29 19.28 -7.22
CA ASP A 32 6.78 18.48 -8.32
C ASP A 32 6.18 17.17 -7.81
N PRO A 33 4.88 16.91 -8.05
CA PRO A 33 4.23 15.67 -7.63
C PRO A 33 4.89 14.39 -8.18
N SER A 34 5.62 14.48 -9.30
CA SER A 34 6.32 13.36 -9.91
C SER A 34 7.33 12.73 -8.94
N LEU A 35 7.99 13.53 -8.10
CA LEU A 35 8.94 13.04 -7.09
C LEU A 35 8.30 12.09 -6.10
N PHE A 36 7.06 12.39 -5.69
CA PHE A 36 6.32 11.50 -4.80
C PHE A 36 5.76 10.29 -5.52
N HIS A 37 5.26 10.45 -6.75
CA HIS A 37 4.81 9.34 -7.59
C HIS A 37 5.92 8.32 -7.84
N GLU A 38 7.13 8.76 -8.13
CA GLU A 38 8.29 7.90 -8.35
C GLU A 38 8.73 7.21 -7.07
N SER A 39 8.71 7.92 -5.94
CA SER A 39 9.01 7.36 -4.62
C SER A 39 8.00 6.28 -4.22
N MET A 40 6.70 6.50 -4.46
CA MET A 40 5.64 5.53 -4.26
C MET A 40 5.79 4.32 -5.19
N GLN A 41 6.10 4.55 -6.47
CA GLN A 41 6.36 3.47 -7.43
C GLN A 41 7.54 2.62 -6.97
N LYS A 42 8.62 3.24 -6.53
CA LYS A 42 9.80 2.52 -6.02
C LYS A 42 9.46 1.65 -4.81
N LEU A 43 8.64 2.15 -3.88
CA LEU A 43 8.16 1.36 -2.75
C LEU A 43 7.30 0.19 -3.24
N THR A 44 6.41 0.41 -4.20
CA THR A 44 5.59 -0.64 -4.83
C THR A 44 6.45 -1.71 -5.48
N ASP A 45 7.48 -1.33 -6.23
CA ASP A 45 8.41 -2.27 -6.88
C ASP A 45 9.10 -3.17 -5.86
N VAL A 46 9.46 -2.63 -4.69
CA VAL A 46 10.09 -3.42 -3.62
C VAL A 46 9.07 -4.32 -2.92
N ILE A 47 7.84 -3.86 -2.70
CA ILE A 47 6.74 -4.68 -2.17
C ILE A 47 6.51 -5.91 -3.07
N VAL A 48 6.50 -5.72 -4.39
CA VAL A 48 6.37 -6.80 -5.39
C VAL A 48 7.61 -7.70 -5.38
N TYR A 49 8.79 -7.10 -5.29
CA TYR A 49 10.05 -7.84 -5.24
C TYR A 49 10.14 -8.77 -4.02
N ASP A 50 9.72 -8.29 -2.86
CA ASP A 50 9.75 -8.99 -1.58
C ASP A 50 8.52 -9.93 -1.38
N ILE A 51 7.56 -9.93 -2.31
CA ILE A 51 6.36 -10.80 -2.33
C ILE A 51 5.53 -10.66 -1.04
N PHE A 52 5.22 -9.42 -0.65
CA PHE A 52 4.36 -9.18 0.50
C PHE A 52 2.90 -9.59 0.25
N SER A 53 2.24 -10.11 1.30
CA SER A 53 0.80 -10.39 1.25
C SER A 53 -0.02 -9.13 1.07
N PRO A 54 -1.23 -9.21 0.47
CA PRO A 54 -2.07 -8.03 0.27
C PRO A 54 -2.36 -7.23 1.54
N PRO A 55 -2.69 -7.84 2.69
CA PRO A 55 -2.85 -7.10 3.94
C PRO A 55 -1.55 -6.41 4.39
N VAL A 56 -0.41 -7.12 4.34
CA VAL A 56 0.88 -6.54 4.75
C VAL A 56 1.29 -5.41 3.82
N ALA A 57 1.08 -5.54 2.51
CA ALA A 57 1.33 -4.47 1.56
C ALA A 57 0.54 -3.19 1.91
N SER A 58 -0.74 -3.30 2.32
CA SER A 58 -1.53 -2.14 2.75
C SER A 58 -0.92 -1.42 3.95
N ARG A 59 -0.33 -2.19 4.87
CA ARG A 59 0.41 -1.64 6.02
C ARG A 59 1.68 -0.89 5.58
N ILE A 60 2.38 -1.40 4.57
CA ILE A 60 3.60 -0.77 4.05
C ILE A 60 3.28 0.53 3.31
N TYR A 61 2.13 0.65 2.66
CA TYR A 61 1.70 1.89 2.01
C TYR A 61 1.27 2.97 3.00
N VAL A 62 0.52 2.62 4.04
CA VAL A 62 -0.19 3.61 4.87
C VAL A 62 0.73 4.42 5.78
N TYR A 63 1.68 3.80 6.47
CA TYR A 63 2.51 4.53 7.42
C TYR A 63 3.46 5.54 6.76
N PRO A 64 4.14 5.21 5.63
CA PRO A 64 4.96 6.18 4.92
C PRO A 64 4.16 7.37 4.38
N THR A 65 2.95 7.14 3.84
CA THR A 65 2.10 8.23 3.33
C THR A 65 1.67 9.17 4.45
N ILE A 66 1.33 8.64 5.63
CA ILE A 66 1.02 9.44 6.81
C ILE A 66 2.23 10.28 7.25
N ALA A 67 3.43 9.71 7.25
CA ALA A 67 4.65 10.46 7.58
C ALA A 67 4.88 11.62 6.61
N ALA A 68 4.75 11.36 5.31
CA ALA A 68 4.86 12.41 4.29
C ALA A 68 3.81 13.51 4.46
N TYR A 69 2.56 13.12 4.71
CA TYR A 69 1.45 14.05 4.93
C TYR A 69 1.70 14.96 6.14
N GLU A 70 2.06 14.39 7.29
CA GLU A 70 2.29 15.15 8.53
C GLU A 70 3.46 16.14 8.42
N VAL A 71 4.45 15.86 7.58
CA VAL A 71 5.50 16.82 7.28
C VAL A 71 4.98 17.94 6.39
N LEU A 72 4.29 17.62 5.29
CA LEU A 72 3.96 18.58 4.24
C LEU A 72 2.86 19.57 4.65
N ILE A 73 1.98 19.22 5.58
CA ILE A 73 0.93 20.13 6.08
C ILE A 73 1.48 21.39 6.73
N ASN A 74 2.76 21.42 7.16
CA ASN A 74 3.35 22.58 7.81
C ASN A 74 3.49 23.80 6.89
N GLU A 75 3.53 23.60 5.58
CA GLU A 75 3.46 24.70 4.59
C GLU A 75 2.06 24.90 4.00
N ASN A 76 1.08 24.06 4.40
CA ASN A 76 -0.26 24.05 3.81
C ASN A 76 -1.35 24.18 4.89
N PRO A 77 -1.67 25.39 5.37
CA PRO A 77 -2.51 25.62 6.55
C PRO A 77 -3.98 25.16 6.37
N ASN A 78 -4.41 24.90 5.14
CA ASN A 78 -5.74 24.35 4.84
C ASN A 78 -5.88 22.87 5.23
N TYR A 79 -4.78 22.17 5.39
CA TYR A 79 -4.74 20.78 5.80
C TYR A 79 -4.48 20.66 7.31
N LYS A 80 -5.04 19.65 7.94
CA LYS A 80 -4.95 19.45 9.39
C LYS A 80 -4.28 18.13 9.70
N SER A 81 -3.47 18.12 10.75
CA SER A 81 -2.86 16.89 11.25
C SER A 81 -3.89 15.81 11.50
N LEU A 82 -3.49 14.57 11.27
CA LEU A 82 -4.23 13.35 11.56
C LEU A 82 -4.08 12.92 13.03
N SER A 83 -3.27 13.62 13.82
CA SER A 83 -3.15 13.42 15.26
C SER A 83 -4.50 13.53 15.95
N GLY A 84 -4.82 12.58 16.81
CA GLY A 84 -6.11 12.47 17.48
C GLY A 84 -7.30 12.12 16.60
N LYS A 85 -7.10 11.97 15.27
CA LYS A 85 -8.10 11.46 14.33
C LYS A 85 -7.83 9.99 13.96
N LEU A 86 -6.57 9.62 13.85
CA LEU A 86 -6.19 8.23 13.69
C LEU A 86 -5.92 7.59 15.06
N ASN A 87 -6.39 6.37 15.23
CA ASN A 87 -6.31 5.63 16.50
C ASN A 87 -4.86 5.55 17.02
N GLY A 88 -4.64 6.16 18.18
CA GLY A 88 -3.35 6.13 18.87
C GLY A 88 -2.25 7.00 18.23
N LEU A 89 -2.55 7.81 17.22
CA LEU A 89 -1.62 8.81 16.71
C LEU A 89 -1.63 10.04 17.60
N GLU A 90 -0.58 10.18 18.39
CA GLU A 90 -0.33 11.34 19.25
C GLU A 90 0.13 12.56 18.42
N SER A 91 0.25 13.71 19.07
CA SER A 91 0.71 14.94 18.42
C SER A 91 2.07 14.75 17.76
N VAL A 92 2.13 14.99 16.45
CA VAL A 92 3.37 14.92 15.67
C VAL A 92 4.24 16.13 15.99
N PRO A 93 5.55 15.96 16.18
CA PRO A 93 6.47 17.08 16.43
C PRO A 93 6.39 18.13 15.33
N LEU A 94 6.34 19.40 15.73
CA LEU A 94 6.36 20.54 14.81
C LEU A 94 7.79 20.97 14.47
N PRO A 95 8.02 21.59 13.30
CA PRO A 95 9.30 22.18 12.98
C PRO A 95 9.61 23.39 13.89
N ASP A 96 10.89 23.72 14.09
CA ASP A 96 11.29 24.89 14.86
C ASP A 96 10.75 26.17 14.21
N PRO A 97 10.05 27.02 14.98
CA PRO A 97 9.48 28.23 14.43
C PRO A 97 10.57 29.24 14.02
N GLY A 98 10.36 29.89 12.89
CA GLY A 98 11.28 30.92 12.38
C GLY A 98 12.50 30.37 11.60
N LEU A 99 12.64 29.06 11.46
CA LEU A 99 13.64 28.46 10.59
C LEU A 99 13.02 28.08 9.23
N GLU A 100 13.82 28.22 8.17
CA GLU A 100 13.40 27.87 6.82
C GLU A 100 13.64 26.37 6.55
N TYR A 101 12.65 25.69 5.99
CA TYR A 101 12.66 24.29 5.60
C TYR A 101 12.20 24.13 4.14
N SER A 102 12.64 23.08 3.49
CA SER A 102 11.98 22.55 2.30
C SER A 102 11.09 21.37 2.74
N PHE A 103 9.81 21.66 3.04
CA PHE A 103 8.88 20.62 3.48
C PHE A 103 8.65 19.54 2.41
N PRO A 104 8.67 19.82 1.09
CA PRO A 104 8.66 18.76 0.08
C PRO A 104 9.81 17.77 0.23
N VAL A 105 11.05 18.27 0.41
CA VAL A 105 12.24 17.43 0.63
C VAL A 105 12.10 16.61 1.93
N ALA A 106 11.69 17.25 3.02
CA ALA A 106 11.47 16.60 4.31
C ALA A 106 10.37 15.53 4.25
N SER A 107 9.28 15.81 3.51
CA SER A 107 8.14 14.91 3.30
C SER A 107 8.53 13.63 2.57
N ILE A 108 9.23 13.76 1.44
CA ILE A 108 9.71 12.61 0.67
C ILE A 108 10.74 11.82 1.47
N HIS A 109 11.60 12.50 2.24
CA HIS A 109 12.55 11.84 3.13
C HIS A 109 11.84 11.00 4.19
N ALA A 110 10.87 11.57 4.91
CA ALA A 110 10.09 10.85 5.91
C ALA A 110 9.35 9.65 5.32
N PHE A 111 8.77 9.79 4.10
CA PHE A 111 8.16 8.69 3.38
C PHE A 111 9.13 7.54 3.15
N LEU A 112 10.31 7.83 2.61
CA LEU A 112 11.30 6.80 2.25
C LEU A 112 11.90 6.14 3.50
N GLU A 113 12.14 6.90 4.58
CA GLU A 113 12.64 6.37 5.85
C GLU A 113 11.64 5.38 6.49
N VAL A 114 10.35 5.76 6.58
CA VAL A 114 9.32 4.86 7.11
C VAL A 114 9.08 3.67 6.19
N GLY A 115 9.07 3.89 4.87
CA GLY A 115 8.89 2.83 3.88
C GLY A 115 10.00 1.77 3.95
N ARG A 116 11.25 2.22 4.09
CA ARG A 116 12.43 1.35 4.23
C ARG A 116 12.34 0.42 5.44
N ASP A 117 11.86 0.93 6.57
CA ASP A 117 11.75 0.14 7.80
C ASP A 117 10.71 -1.00 7.72
N LEU A 118 9.83 -0.97 6.74
CA LEU A 118 8.69 -1.91 6.62
C LEU A 118 8.90 -3.01 5.58
N ILE A 119 10.02 -2.98 4.86
CA ILE A 119 10.35 -3.93 3.78
C ILE A 119 11.58 -4.78 4.13
N PHE A 120 11.84 -5.82 3.32
CA PHE A 120 13.03 -6.67 3.51
C PHE A 120 14.23 -6.15 2.71
N SER A 121 14.01 -5.71 1.48
CA SER A 121 15.06 -5.27 0.55
C SER A 121 15.40 -3.79 0.71
N GLU A 122 15.78 -3.38 1.93
CA GLU A 122 16.06 -1.98 2.32
C GLU A 122 17.04 -1.27 1.38
N GLU A 123 18.07 -1.97 0.90
CA GLU A 123 19.12 -1.40 0.06
C GLU A 123 18.57 -0.79 -1.23
N LYS A 124 17.49 -1.38 -1.79
CA LYS A 124 16.83 -0.84 -2.99
C LYS A 124 16.23 0.55 -2.79
N ILE A 125 15.73 0.82 -1.59
CA ILE A 125 15.23 2.15 -1.22
C ILE A 125 16.39 3.09 -0.91
N LYS A 126 17.45 2.63 -0.23
CA LYS A 126 18.64 3.45 0.07
C LYS A 126 19.33 3.93 -1.19
N GLU A 127 19.50 3.05 -2.19
CA GLU A 127 20.08 3.40 -3.49
C GLU A 127 19.24 4.47 -4.19
N TYR A 128 17.92 4.26 -4.30
CA TYR A 128 17.01 5.23 -4.88
C TYR A 128 17.04 6.57 -4.14
N GLN A 129 16.99 6.56 -2.81
CA GLN A 129 17.04 7.73 -1.96
C GLN A 129 18.35 8.51 -2.18
N SER A 130 19.50 7.83 -2.22
CA SER A 130 20.79 8.46 -2.50
C SER A 130 20.81 9.19 -3.83
N GLN A 131 20.28 8.56 -4.88
CA GLN A 131 20.18 9.16 -6.21
C GLN A 131 19.26 10.37 -6.21
N LEU A 132 18.03 10.21 -5.72
CA LEU A 132 17.01 11.26 -5.68
C LEU A 132 17.51 12.51 -4.94
N PHE A 133 18.04 12.34 -3.71
CA PHE A 133 18.54 13.46 -2.93
C PHE A 133 19.84 14.04 -3.49
N GLY A 134 20.64 13.25 -4.20
CA GLY A 134 21.77 13.74 -4.99
C GLY A 134 21.30 14.70 -6.10
N ASP A 135 20.24 14.38 -6.80
CA ASP A 135 19.67 15.21 -7.87
C ASP A 135 18.97 16.46 -7.30
N LEU A 136 18.21 16.34 -6.21
CA LEU A 136 17.63 17.49 -5.52
C LEU A 136 18.69 18.50 -5.05
N LYS A 137 19.84 18.04 -4.53
CA LYS A 137 20.95 18.94 -4.16
C LYS A 137 21.49 19.73 -5.35
N LYS A 138 21.51 19.13 -6.55
CA LYS A 138 21.97 19.80 -7.78
C LYS A 138 21.06 20.96 -8.19
N LEU A 139 19.80 20.98 -7.74
CA LEU A 139 18.86 22.08 -7.97
C LEU A 139 19.20 23.34 -7.16
N GLY A 140 20.12 23.27 -6.21
CA GLY A 140 20.72 24.42 -5.54
C GLY A 140 20.21 24.70 -4.13
N ILE A 141 19.51 23.76 -3.48
CA ILE A 141 19.05 23.93 -2.10
C ILE A 141 20.21 24.31 -1.18
N PRO A 142 20.11 25.36 -0.35
CA PRO A 142 21.10 25.73 0.64
C PRO A 142 21.36 24.57 1.60
N LYS A 143 22.64 24.36 1.95
CA LYS A 143 23.05 23.21 2.75
C LYS A 143 22.35 23.16 4.11
N ASP A 144 22.17 24.28 4.75
CA ASP A 144 21.54 24.40 6.06
C ASP A 144 20.03 24.11 5.99
N ILE A 145 19.31 24.61 4.98
CA ILE A 145 17.91 24.28 4.71
C ILE A 145 17.77 22.79 4.44
N TYR A 146 18.63 22.23 3.57
CA TYR A 146 18.63 20.81 3.27
C TYR A 146 18.79 19.95 4.54
N LEU A 147 19.82 20.24 5.35
CA LEU A 147 20.11 19.45 6.54
C LEU A 147 18.97 19.52 7.56
N ARG A 148 18.42 20.71 7.82
CA ARG A 148 17.25 20.86 8.70
C ARG A 148 16.01 20.12 8.17
N SER A 149 15.79 20.15 6.86
CA SER A 149 14.68 19.43 6.24
C SER A 149 14.80 17.92 6.41
N ILE A 150 16.00 17.37 6.23
CA ILE A 150 16.27 15.94 6.48
C ILE A 150 16.08 15.60 7.95
N GLU A 151 16.63 16.39 8.86
CA GLU A 151 16.49 16.18 10.31
C GLU A 151 15.03 16.23 10.76
N TYR A 152 14.26 17.18 10.25
CA TYR A 152 12.83 17.25 10.56
C TYR A 152 12.07 16.02 9.99
N GLY A 153 12.39 15.58 8.78
CA GLY A 153 11.87 14.35 8.21
C GLY A 153 12.19 13.12 9.07
N ASP A 154 13.40 13.02 9.61
CA ASP A 154 13.82 11.94 10.54
C ASP A 154 13.02 11.97 11.86
N ILE A 155 12.78 13.17 12.42
CA ILE A 155 11.98 13.35 13.63
C ILE A 155 10.56 12.81 13.41
N VAL A 156 9.90 13.21 12.31
CA VAL A 156 8.55 12.74 11.99
C VAL A 156 8.55 11.25 11.68
N ALA A 157 9.51 10.75 10.90
CA ALA A 157 9.64 9.32 10.63
C ALA A 157 9.80 8.49 11.91
N SER A 158 10.60 8.99 12.88
CA SER A 158 10.78 8.34 14.17
C SER A 158 9.50 8.33 15.01
N HIS A 159 8.72 9.42 14.97
CA HIS A 159 7.41 9.48 15.63
C HIS A 159 6.44 8.46 15.05
N ILE A 160 6.31 8.40 13.73
CA ILE A 160 5.44 7.41 13.04
C ILE A 160 5.94 5.98 13.28
N ARG A 161 7.26 5.76 13.31
CA ARG A 161 7.87 4.46 13.67
C ARG A 161 7.46 4.00 15.07
N ASN A 162 7.51 4.89 16.04
CA ASN A 162 7.10 4.58 17.42
C ASN A 162 5.61 4.28 17.54
N TRP A 163 4.80 4.89 16.68
CA TRP A 163 3.35 4.66 16.62
C TRP A 163 3.02 3.31 15.95
N TYR A 164 3.57 2.98 14.77
CA TYR A 164 3.25 1.73 14.10
C TYR A 164 3.81 0.50 14.82
N LYS A 165 4.90 0.62 15.56
CA LYS A 165 5.41 -0.49 16.39
C LYS A 165 4.43 -0.96 17.47
N LYS A 166 3.44 -0.14 17.80
CA LYS A 166 2.37 -0.41 18.77
C LYS A 166 1.07 -0.87 18.09
N ASP A 167 1.08 -1.23 16.82
CA ASP A 167 -0.12 -1.63 16.06
C ASP A 167 -0.48 -3.12 16.21
N ASN A 168 0.26 -3.85 17.01
CA ASN A 168 0.10 -5.28 17.24
C ASN A 168 0.57 -6.21 16.10
N TYR A 169 1.15 -5.67 15.02
CA TYR A 169 1.64 -6.49 13.90
C TYR A 169 2.70 -7.49 14.35
N ALA A 170 3.70 -7.05 15.11
CA ALA A 170 4.77 -7.91 15.59
C ALA A 170 4.24 -9.07 16.46
N GLN A 171 3.24 -8.80 17.29
CA GLN A 171 2.62 -9.79 18.18
C GLN A 171 1.87 -10.87 17.37
N THR A 172 1.18 -10.46 16.29
CA THR A 172 0.45 -11.42 15.44
C THR A 172 1.37 -12.48 14.81
N ARG A 173 2.68 -12.19 14.66
CA ARG A 173 3.67 -13.15 14.12
C ARG A 173 3.93 -14.35 15.02
N SER A 174 3.63 -14.23 16.31
CA SER A 174 3.78 -15.29 17.30
C SER A 174 2.48 -16.01 17.67
N PHE A 175 1.34 -15.59 17.10
CA PHE A 175 0.05 -16.21 17.35
C PHE A 175 -0.05 -17.59 16.69
N PRO A 176 -0.89 -18.50 17.23
CA PRO A 176 -1.07 -19.84 16.67
C PRO A 176 -1.51 -19.77 15.20
N LYS A 177 -0.91 -20.62 14.37
CA LYS A 177 -1.37 -20.78 12.99
C LYS A 177 -2.78 -21.35 12.92
N TYR A 178 -3.50 -21.08 11.83
CA TYR A 178 -4.80 -21.72 11.61
C TYR A 178 -4.67 -23.24 11.57
N THR A 179 -5.51 -23.92 12.34
CA THR A 179 -5.56 -25.38 12.38
C THR A 179 -6.62 -25.91 11.43
N ILE A 180 -6.20 -26.73 10.45
CA ILE A 180 -7.10 -27.30 9.44
C ILE A 180 -8.07 -28.28 10.10
N LYS A 181 -9.36 -28.04 9.94
CA LYS A 181 -10.45 -28.91 10.39
C LYS A 181 -10.74 -29.96 9.32
N ARG A 182 -10.04 -31.12 9.37
CA ARG A 182 -10.08 -32.12 8.29
C ARG A 182 -11.46 -32.68 8.00
N ASN A 183 -12.29 -32.90 9.03
CA ASN A 183 -13.63 -33.49 8.92
C ASN A 183 -14.75 -32.46 8.68
N ASP A 184 -14.45 -31.19 8.71
CA ASP A 184 -15.39 -30.10 8.47
C ASP A 184 -15.26 -29.67 7.01
N ILE A 185 -16.26 -30.03 6.18
CA ILE A 185 -16.25 -29.76 4.74
C ILE A 185 -16.53 -28.28 4.41
N GLU A 186 -17.15 -27.55 5.34
CA GLU A 186 -17.51 -26.14 5.19
C GLU A 186 -16.30 -25.22 5.46
N SER A 187 -15.34 -25.70 6.25
CA SER A 187 -14.20 -24.91 6.66
C SER A 187 -13.10 -24.92 5.60
N TRP A 188 -12.47 -23.76 5.42
CA TRP A 188 -11.35 -23.55 4.51
C TRP A 188 -10.22 -24.54 4.74
N LYS A 189 -9.65 -25.00 3.64
CA LYS A 189 -8.46 -25.83 3.56
C LYS A 189 -7.51 -25.29 2.50
N PRO A 190 -6.19 -25.48 2.65
CA PRO A 190 -5.23 -25.19 1.60
C PRO A 190 -5.61 -25.88 0.28
N THR A 191 -5.40 -25.17 -0.82
CA THR A 191 -5.73 -25.62 -2.19
C THR A 191 -4.47 -25.90 -3.00
N PRO A 192 -4.57 -26.70 -4.07
CA PRO A 192 -3.47 -26.90 -5.02
C PRO A 192 -2.97 -25.55 -5.61
N PRO A 193 -1.74 -25.52 -6.21
CA PRO A 193 -0.79 -26.64 -6.29
C PRO A 193 0.06 -26.81 -5.03
N ASP A 194 0.26 -25.75 -4.22
CA ASP A 194 1.26 -25.71 -3.15
C ASP A 194 0.70 -26.00 -1.76
N TYR A 195 -0.61 -26.04 -1.60
CA TYR A 195 -1.26 -26.23 -0.29
C TYR A 195 -0.73 -25.27 0.76
N MET A 196 -0.59 -24.00 0.38
CA MET A 196 -0.02 -22.95 1.22
C MET A 196 -0.82 -22.73 2.50
N GLU A 197 -0.10 -22.41 3.58
CA GLU A 197 -0.74 -22.02 4.84
C GLU A 197 -1.61 -20.76 4.68
N GLY A 198 -2.63 -20.66 5.54
CA GLY A 198 -3.52 -19.51 5.52
C GLY A 198 -2.83 -18.19 5.83
N ILE A 199 -3.06 -17.19 4.97
CA ILE A 199 -2.43 -15.89 5.07
C ILE A 199 -3.12 -15.03 6.13
N GLU A 200 -2.34 -14.48 7.03
CA GLU A 200 -2.71 -13.45 7.99
C GLU A 200 -3.98 -13.77 8.82
N PRO A 201 -4.09 -14.95 9.47
CA PRO A 201 -5.31 -15.33 10.18
C PRO A 201 -5.64 -14.41 11.36
N HIS A 202 -4.72 -13.58 11.79
CA HIS A 202 -4.87 -12.67 12.91
C HIS A 202 -4.83 -11.19 12.50
N TRP A 203 -5.05 -10.88 11.21
CA TRP A 203 -5.01 -9.51 10.72
C TRP A 203 -6.02 -8.59 11.40
N ASN A 204 -7.15 -9.13 11.85
CA ASN A 204 -8.17 -8.43 12.64
C ASN A 204 -7.71 -8.04 14.07
N LYS A 205 -6.53 -8.46 14.51
CA LYS A 205 -5.94 -8.08 15.81
C LYS A 205 -5.01 -6.86 15.69
N ILE A 206 -4.75 -6.40 14.48
CA ILE A 206 -3.96 -5.19 14.25
C ILE A 206 -4.82 -3.97 14.57
N ARG A 207 -4.20 -2.93 15.13
CA ARG A 207 -4.89 -1.67 15.41
C ARG A 207 -5.42 -1.04 14.13
N THR A 208 -6.71 -0.77 14.09
CA THR A 208 -7.37 0.00 13.05
C THR A 208 -6.92 1.47 13.08
N LEU A 209 -7.10 2.21 11.99
CA LEU A 209 -6.70 3.61 11.93
C LEU A 209 -7.86 4.57 12.14
N LEU A 210 -8.99 4.38 11.44
CA LEU A 210 -10.17 5.24 11.53
C LEU A 210 -11.36 4.56 12.17
N ILE A 211 -11.55 3.28 11.88
CA ILE A 211 -12.67 2.51 12.43
C ILE A 211 -12.39 2.11 13.87
N ASP A 212 -13.44 1.91 14.67
CA ASP A 212 -13.31 1.56 16.09
C ASP A 212 -12.80 0.14 16.30
N SER A 213 -13.19 -0.78 15.42
CA SER A 213 -12.79 -2.19 15.48
C SER A 213 -12.95 -2.89 14.13
N ALA A 214 -12.31 -4.03 13.95
CA ALA A 214 -12.45 -4.88 12.77
C ALA A 214 -13.91 -5.31 12.51
N SER A 215 -14.72 -5.43 13.54
CA SER A 215 -16.12 -5.85 13.47
C SER A 215 -17.14 -4.69 13.39
N GLN A 216 -16.69 -3.44 13.28
CA GLN A 216 -17.58 -2.28 13.18
C GLN A 216 -18.51 -2.36 11.95
N PHE A 217 -18.00 -2.88 10.84
CA PHE A 217 -18.74 -3.06 9.60
C PHE A 217 -18.85 -4.55 9.26
N THR A 218 -19.86 -5.20 9.77
CA THR A 218 -20.15 -6.59 9.43
C THR A 218 -20.94 -6.66 8.13
N VAL A 219 -20.64 -7.65 7.31
CA VAL A 219 -21.40 -7.98 6.11
C VAL A 219 -22.47 -9.03 6.41
N SER A 220 -23.48 -9.18 5.52
CA SER A 220 -24.44 -10.29 5.58
C SER A 220 -23.69 -11.61 5.56
N GLN A 221 -24.26 -12.64 6.20
CA GLN A 221 -23.68 -13.98 6.16
C GLN A 221 -23.68 -14.51 4.72
N PRO A 222 -22.72 -15.36 4.34
CA PRO A 222 -22.76 -16.06 3.06
C PRO A 222 -24.01 -16.98 3.02
N PRO A 223 -24.42 -17.45 1.84
CA PRO A 223 -25.47 -18.46 1.75
C PRO A 223 -25.19 -19.66 2.65
N THR A 224 -26.21 -20.16 3.32
CA THR A 224 -26.08 -21.33 4.21
C THR A 224 -25.48 -22.49 3.43
N PHE A 225 -24.40 -23.07 3.94
CA PHE A 225 -23.74 -24.19 3.30
C PHE A 225 -24.72 -25.35 3.04
N SER A 226 -24.81 -25.79 1.80
CA SER A 226 -25.59 -26.94 1.41
C SER A 226 -25.14 -27.46 0.05
N LEU A 227 -24.99 -28.77 -0.08
CA LEU A 227 -24.71 -29.45 -1.35
C LEU A 227 -25.96 -29.94 -2.08
N GLU A 228 -27.13 -29.60 -1.57
CA GLU A 228 -28.40 -29.81 -2.25
C GLU A 228 -28.45 -28.97 -3.53
N LYS A 229 -28.74 -29.58 -4.68
CA LYS A 229 -28.71 -28.92 -6.01
C LYS A 229 -29.62 -27.69 -6.15
N ASN A 230 -30.64 -27.59 -5.33
CA ASN A 230 -31.61 -26.47 -5.36
C ASN A 230 -31.25 -25.36 -4.37
N SER A 231 -30.20 -25.55 -3.51
CA SER A 231 -29.79 -24.54 -2.58
C SER A 231 -29.06 -23.40 -3.28
N ASP A 232 -29.10 -22.21 -2.72
CA ASP A 232 -28.42 -21.05 -3.28
C ASP A 232 -26.89 -21.24 -3.23
N PHE A 233 -26.39 -21.83 -2.15
CA PHE A 233 -24.95 -22.17 -2.05
C PHE A 233 -24.49 -23.09 -3.19
N TYR A 234 -25.26 -24.15 -3.51
CA TYR A 234 -24.89 -25.07 -4.58
C TYR A 234 -24.97 -24.39 -5.96
N LYS A 235 -25.96 -23.52 -6.17
CA LYS A 235 -26.10 -22.77 -7.43
C LYS A 235 -24.87 -21.88 -7.65
N ASP A 236 -24.46 -21.13 -6.63
CA ASP A 236 -23.27 -20.28 -6.69
C ASP A 236 -21.99 -21.12 -6.95
N LEU A 237 -21.86 -22.26 -6.25
CA LEU A 237 -20.76 -23.20 -6.48
C LEU A 237 -20.73 -23.74 -7.92
N TYR A 238 -21.90 -24.13 -8.44
CA TYR A 238 -22.00 -24.68 -9.78
C TYR A 238 -21.77 -23.62 -10.86
N GLU A 239 -22.17 -22.39 -10.62
CA GLU A 239 -21.88 -21.24 -11.49
C GLU A 239 -20.37 -21.03 -11.65
N VAL A 240 -19.59 -21.07 -10.56
CA VAL A 240 -18.13 -21.00 -10.61
C VAL A 240 -17.54 -22.13 -11.47
N TYR A 241 -18.04 -23.36 -11.31
CA TYR A 241 -17.61 -24.50 -12.10
C TYR A 241 -17.92 -24.34 -13.59
N ASP A 242 -19.16 -23.99 -13.92
CA ASP A 242 -19.64 -23.88 -15.30
C ASP A 242 -18.95 -22.74 -16.05
N ILE A 243 -18.86 -21.55 -15.44
CA ILE A 243 -18.15 -20.42 -16.02
C ILE A 243 -16.66 -20.76 -16.19
N GLY A 244 -16.04 -21.34 -15.17
CA GLY A 244 -14.61 -21.71 -15.23
C GLY A 244 -14.27 -22.69 -16.36
N LYS A 245 -15.21 -23.54 -16.72
CA LYS A 245 -15.10 -24.51 -17.82
C LYS A 245 -15.27 -23.88 -19.21
N ASN A 246 -16.05 -22.82 -19.31
CA ASN A 246 -16.52 -22.24 -20.55
C ASN A 246 -16.03 -20.80 -20.80
N LEU A 247 -14.95 -20.37 -20.14
CA LEU A 247 -14.39 -19.02 -20.28
C LEU A 247 -14.09 -18.65 -21.72
N SER A 248 -14.65 -17.55 -22.20
CA SER A 248 -14.22 -16.92 -23.45
C SER A 248 -12.82 -16.30 -23.31
N ASP A 249 -12.19 -15.99 -24.43
CA ASP A 249 -10.88 -15.34 -24.41
C ASP A 249 -10.94 -13.93 -23.81
N GLU A 250 -12.04 -13.20 -24.01
CA GLU A 250 -12.29 -11.93 -23.35
C GLU A 250 -12.38 -12.06 -21.83
N GLN A 251 -13.13 -13.04 -21.34
CA GLN A 251 -13.23 -13.31 -19.90
C GLN A 251 -11.89 -13.71 -19.29
N LYS A 252 -11.07 -14.48 -20.01
CA LYS A 252 -9.69 -14.80 -19.58
C LYS A 252 -8.80 -13.57 -19.50
N GLN A 253 -8.91 -12.65 -20.48
CA GLN A 253 -8.16 -11.39 -20.45
C GLN A 253 -8.58 -10.52 -19.26
N ILE A 254 -9.89 -10.37 -19.02
CA ILE A 254 -10.41 -9.64 -17.85
C ILE A 254 -9.90 -10.26 -16.54
N ALA A 255 -10.01 -11.58 -16.40
CA ALA A 255 -9.53 -12.28 -15.21
C ALA A 255 -8.02 -12.09 -15.01
N SER A 256 -7.23 -12.21 -16.07
CA SER A 256 -5.77 -12.02 -16.03
C SER A 256 -5.37 -10.59 -15.67
N PHE A 257 -6.11 -9.58 -16.16
CA PHE A 257 -5.89 -8.18 -15.83
C PHE A 257 -6.10 -7.90 -14.32
N TRP A 258 -7.14 -8.49 -13.73
CA TRP A 258 -7.46 -8.32 -12.31
C TRP A 258 -6.74 -9.32 -11.39
N ASP A 259 -5.89 -10.21 -11.94
CA ASP A 259 -5.13 -11.18 -11.15
C ASP A 259 -3.95 -10.51 -10.43
N CYS A 260 -4.23 -9.96 -9.27
CA CYS A 260 -3.27 -9.38 -8.36
C CYS A 260 -2.84 -10.36 -7.25
N ASN A 261 -2.73 -11.65 -7.56
CA ASN A 261 -2.29 -12.68 -6.62
C ASN A 261 -0.75 -12.76 -6.60
N PRO A 262 -0.06 -12.33 -5.52
CA PRO A 262 1.40 -12.39 -5.44
C PRO A 262 1.94 -13.81 -5.23
N TYR A 263 1.05 -14.81 -5.02
CA TYR A 263 1.40 -16.18 -4.69
C TYR A 263 1.21 -17.17 -5.85
N VAL A 264 1.08 -16.68 -7.08
CA VAL A 264 1.03 -17.57 -8.23
C VAL A 264 2.37 -18.29 -8.37
N SER A 265 2.33 -19.63 -8.24
CA SER A 265 3.51 -20.48 -8.28
C SER A 265 3.52 -21.35 -9.53
N HIS A 266 4.71 -21.59 -10.05
CA HIS A 266 4.95 -22.50 -11.14
C HIS A 266 6.04 -23.50 -10.75
N HIS A 267 5.79 -24.79 -10.95
CA HIS A 267 6.73 -25.84 -10.67
C HIS A 267 7.42 -26.32 -11.96
N LYS A 268 8.74 -26.41 -11.93
CA LYS A 268 9.51 -27.04 -12.98
C LYS A 268 10.47 -28.06 -12.32
N GLY A 269 10.03 -29.32 -12.26
CA GLY A 269 10.72 -30.34 -11.48
C GLY A 269 10.69 -30.03 -9.99
N HIS A 270 11.86 -29.94 -9.35
CA HIS A 270 12.00 -29.60 -7.93
C HIS A 270 12.10 -28.10 -7.65
N ALA A 271 12.09 -27.26 -8.68
CA ALA A 271 12.17 -25.81 -8.54
C ALA A 271 10.78 -25.16 -8.60
N MET A 272 10.48 -24.34 -7.61
CA MET A 272 9.29 -23.50 -7.55
C MET A 272 9.67 -22.09 -8.00
N PHE A 273 8.89 -21.53 -8.91
CA PHE A 273 9.03 -20.16 -9.39
C PHE A 273 7.75 -19.41 -9.03
N ALA A 274 7.86 -18.30 -8.27
CA ALA A 274 6.75 -17.42 -8.03
C ALA A 274 6.71 -16.32 -9.09
N THR A 275 5.54 -16.09 -9.67
CA THR A 275 5.31 -14.90 -10.50
C THR A 275 5.09 -13.72 -9.57
N LYS A 276 6.01 -12.75 -9.61
CA LYS A 276 5.90 -11.52 -8.81
C LYS A 276 4.82 -10.64 -9.40
N LYS A 277 3.72 -10.47 -8.70
CA LYS A 277 2.59 -9.62 -9.11
C LYS A 277 2.33 -8.55 -8.07
N ILE A 278 1.77 -7.45 -8.54
CA ILE A 278 1.27 -6.39 -7.67
C ILE A 278 0.10 -6.92 -6.83
N THR A 279 -0.03 -6.42 -5.60
CA THR A 279 -1.20 -6.75 -4.77
C THR A 279 -2.42 -5.93 -5.19
N PRO A 280 -3.65 -6.36 -4.84
CA PRO A 280 -4.85 -5.55 -5.13
C PRO A 280 -4.78 -4.13 -4.56
N GLY A 281 -4.20 -3.95 -3.36
CA GLY A 281 -3.94 -2.63 -2.79
C GLY A 281 -2.94 -1.82 -3.60
N GLY A 282 -1.87 -2.46 -4.09
CA GLY A 282 -0.89 -1.84 -4.98
C GLY A 282 -1.49 -1.39 -6.31
N HIS A 283 -2.41 -2.18 -6.88
CA HIS A 283 -3.17 -1.78 -8.07
C HIS A 283 -3.93 -0.45 -7.83
N TRP A 284 -4.63 -0.31 -6.69
CA TRP A 284 -5.32 0.93 -6.34
C TRP A 284 -4.38 2.09 -6.04
N ILE A 285 -3.17 1.85 -5.56
CA ILE A 285 -2.09 2.86 -5.47
C ILE A 285 -1.68 3.30 -6.88
N GLY A 286 -1.55 2.39 -7.84
CA GLY A 286 -1.31 2.70 -9.25
C GLY A 286 -2.43 3.52 -9.88
N ILE A 287 -3.69 3.14 -9.69
CA ILE A 287 -4.87 3.92 -10.11
C ILE A 287 -4.84 5.33 -9.49
N THR A 288 -4.48 5.44 -8.21
CA THR A 288 -4.36 6.76 -7.54
C THR A 288 -3.31 7.63 -8.22
N LYS A 289 -2.16 7.07 -8.63
CA LYS A 289 -1.15 7.78 -9.42
C LYS A 289 -1.75 8.35 -10.71
N ILE A 290 -2.38 7.48 -11.51
CA ILE A 290 -2.98 7.87 -12.80
C ILE A 290 -4.02 8.97 -12.62
N ALA A 291 -4.91 8.80 -11.64
CA ALA A 291 -6.00 9.74 -11.39
C ALA A 291 -5.50 11.12 -10.92
N THR A 292 -4.54 11.16 -9.98
CA THR A 292 -3.97 12.41 -9.47
C THR A 292 -3.15 13.14 -10.55
N GLN A 293 -2.40 12.40 -11.38
CA GLN A 293 -1.69 12.97 -12.53
C GLN A 293 -2.66 13.55 -13.57
N LYS A 294 -3.73 12.82 -13.93
CA LYS A 294 -4.73 13.31 -14.87
C LYS A 294 -5.46 14.55 -14.35
N ALA A 295 -5.69 14.63 -13.05
CA ALA A 295 -6.31 15.78 -12.40
C ALA A 295 -5.34 16.95 -12.17
N ASN A 296 -4.05 16.81 -12.51
CA ASN A 296 -2.99 17.81 -12.28
C ASN A 296 -2.96 18.30 -10.82
N LEU A 297 -3.06 17.38 -9.87
CA LEU A 297 -3.04 17.72 -8.45
C LEU A 297 -1.65 18.19 -8.04
N SER A 298 -1.60 19.21 -7.15
CA SER A 298 -0.38 19.64 -6.48
C SER A 298 0.26 18.52 -5.64
N LEU A 299 1.50 18.71 -5.20
CA LEU A 299 2.16 17.74 -4.32
C LEU A 299 1.35 17.47 -3.04
N MET A 300 0.80 18.52 -2.41
CA MET A 300 -0.02 18.38 -1.20
C MET A 300 -1.30 17.57 -1.46
N GLU A 301 -2.04 17.90 -2.52
CA GLU A 301 -3.26 17.18 -2.90
C GLU A 301 -2.96 15.73 -3.28
N THR A 302 -1.84 15.50 -3.94
CA THR A 302 -1.36 14.16 -4.32
C THR A 302 -1.07 13.33 -3.07
N ILE A 303 -0.27 13.83 -2.13
CA ILE A 303 0.06 13.11 -0.88
C ILE A 303 -1.19 12.91 -0.03
N TYR A 304 -2.07 13.91 0.05
CA TYR A 304 -3.36 13.79 0.73
C TYR A 304 -4.20 12.65 0.15
N THR A 305 -4.30 12.59 -1.19
CA THR A 305 -5.07 11.55 -1.88
C THR A 305 -4.50 10.15 -1.61
N TYR A 306 -3.18 9.98 -1.75
CA TYR A 306 -2.53 8.71 -1.40
C TYR A 306 -2.73 8.32 0.06
N THR A 307 -2.67 9.29 0.97
CA THR A 307 -2.86 9.02 2.40
C THR A 307 -4.27 8.52 2.68
N LEU A 308 -5.29 9.17 2.13
CA LEU A 308 -6.68 8.73 2.33
C LEU A 308 -6.94 7.35 1.72
N VAL A 309 -6.44 7.11 0.50
CA VAL A 309 -6.58 5.79 -0.14
C VAL A 309 -5.86 4.72 0.66
N SER A 310 -4.63 4.99 1.13
CA SER A 310 -3.85 4.02 1.92
C SER A 310 -4.49 3.71 3.27
N VAL A 311 -5.05 4.71 3.96
CA VAL A 311 -5.80 4.52 5.22
C VAL A 311 -7.05 3.67 4.96
N GLY A 312 -7.80 4.00 3.89
CA GLY A 312 -8.96 3.22 3.49
C GLY A 312 -8.63 1.77 3.14
N LEU A 313 -7.55 1.53 2.40
CA LEU A 313 -7.07 0.19 2.07
C LEU A 313 -6.72 -0.61 3.33
N PHE A 314 -5.98 0.00 4.26
CA PHE A 314 -5.52 -0.67 5.47
C PHE A 314 -6.70 -1.12 6.35
N ASP A 315 -7.62 -0.21 6.68
CA ASP A 315 -8.80 -0.55 7.48
C ASP A 315 -9.73 -1.53 6.76
N SER A 316 -9.88 -1.40 5.44
CA SER A 316 -10.66 -2.33 4.61
C SER A 316 -10.10 -3.75 4.63
N PHE A 317 -8.77 -3.91 4.60
CA PHE A 317 -8.16 -5.24 4.75
C PHE A 317 -8.37 -5.82 6.14
N ILE A 318 -8.40 -5.00 7.19
CA ILE A 318 -8.68 -5.47 8.56
C ILE A 318 -10.13 -5.99 8.64
N VAL A 319 -11.10 -5.24 8.15
CA VAL A 319 -12.52 -5.65 8.11
C VAL A 319 -12.72 -6.91 7.26
N CYS A 320 -12.13 -6.93 6.06
CA CYS A 320 -12.24 -8.07 5.16
C CYS A 320 -11.64 -9.35 5.75
N TRP A 321 -10.47 -9.26 6.37
CA TRP A 321 -9.81 -10.40 7.01
C TRP A 321 -10.49 -10.84 8.29
N ASP A 322 -11.13 -9.94 9.03
CA ASP A 322 -12.01 -10.31 10.15
C ASP A 322 -13.13 -11.25 9.67
N GLU A 323 -13.86 -10.86 8.61
CA GLU A 323 -14.91 -11.71 8.06
C GLU A 323 -14.35 -13.04 7.52
N LYS A 324 -13.27 -13.01 6.74
CA LYS A 324 -12.67 -14.22 6.18
C LYS A 324 -12.34 -15.26 7.24
N TRP A 325 -11.67 -14.85 8.30
CA TRP A 325 -11.22 -15.76 9.35
C TRP A 325 -12.27 -16.01 10.44
N ARG A 326 -13.37 -15.30 10.43
CA ARG A 326 -14.56 -15.56 11.24
C ARG A 326 -15.48 -16.58 10.57
N SER A 327 -15.80 -16.38 9.29
CA SER A 327 -16.63 -17.32 8.52
C SER A 327 -15.88 -18.59 8.13
N ILE A 328 -14.59 -18.50 7.86
CA ILE A 328 -13.68 -19.60 7.48
C ILE A 328 -14.24 -20.41 6.28
N LEU A 329 -14.98 -19.79 5.39
CA LEU A 329 -15.70 -20.48 4.31
C LEU A 329 -14.74 -21.17 3.34
N VAL A 330 -15.05 -22.42 3.02
CA VAL A 330 -14.31 -23.25 2.06
C VAL A 330 -14.28 -22.62 0.67
N ARG A 331 -13.17 -22.82 -0.07
CA ARG A 331 -13.05 -22.37 -1.46
C ARG A 331 -13.84 -23.27 -2.42
N PRO A 332 -14.46 -22.69 -3.47
CA PRO A 332 -15.16 -23.46 -4.52
C PRO A 332 -14.32 -24.60 -5.10
N GLU A 333 -13.03 -24.37 -5.39
CA GLU A 333 -12.11 -25.39 -5.91
C GLU A 333 -12.13 -26.67 -5.06
N THR A 334 -12.08 -26.55 -3.73
CA THR A 334 -12.09 -27.70 -2.82
C THR A 334 -13.38 -28.54 -2.99
N LEU A 335 -14.53 -27.89 -3.08
CA LEU A 335 -15.81 -28.56 -3.22
C LEU A 335 -16.05 -29.11 -4.64
N ILE A 336 -15.65 -28.35 -5.65
CA ILE A 336 -15.73 -28.79 -7.06
C ILE A 336 -14.91 -30.07 -7.25
N ASN A 337 -13.66 -30.10 -6.81
CA ASN A 337 -12.80 -31.28 -6.93
C ASN A 337 -13.33 -32.47 -6.13
N GLN A 338 -14.01 -32.23 -5.01
CA GLN A 338 -14.52 -33.31 -4.16
C GLN A 338 -15.88 -33.86 -4.63
N PHE A 339 -16.77 -33.03 -5.16
CA PHE A 339 -18.17 -33.41 -5.37
C PHE A 339 -18.68 -33.26 -6.81
N ILE A 340 -17.98 -32.54 -7.70
CA ILE A 340 -18.45 -32.24 -9.05
C ILE A 340 -17.49 -32.80 -10.12
N ASP A 341 -16.23 -32.37 -10.10
CA ASP A 341 -15.24 -32.72 -11.13
C ASP A 341 -13.84 -32.74 -10.48
N ARG A 342 -13.31 -33.93 -10.26
CA ARG A 342 -12.05 -34.14 -9.55
C ARG A 342 -10.85 -33.47 -10.22
N ASP A 343 -10.89 -33.35 -11.54
CA ASP A 343 -9.77 -32.89 -12.35
C ASP A 343 -9.93 -31.40 -12.75
N TRP A 344 -10.97 -30.73 -12.25
CA TRP A 344 -11.21 -29.32 -12.53
C TRP A 344 -10.13 -28.44 -11.89
N ILE A 345 -9.59 -27.51 -12.67
CA ILE A 345 -8.60 -26.53 -12.25
C ILE A 345 -9.15 -25.14 -12.53
N PRO A 346 -9.15 -24.22 -11.55
CA PRO A 346 -9.55 -22.83 -11.79
C PRO A 346 -8.59 -22.13 -12.75
N TYR A 347 -9.10 -21.22 -13.57
CA TYR A 347 -8.27 -20.44 -14.50
C TYR A 347 -7.18 -19.62 -13.78
N LEU A 348 -7.53 -19.03 -12.64
CA LEU A 348 -6.58 -18.35 -11.76
C LEU A 348 -6.34 -19.21 -10.52
N GLN A 349 -5.09 -19.28 -10.09
CA GLN A 349 -4.72 -20.00 -8.87
C GLN A 349 -5.51 -19.47 -7.66
N THR A 350 -6.16 -20.37 -6.93
CA THR A 350 -6.89 -20.03 -5.71
C THR A 350 -5.95 -19.48 -4.64
N PRO A 351 -6.18 -18.26 -4.12
CA PRO A 351 -5.30 -17.70 -3.11
C PRO A 351 -5.51 -18.35 -1.74
N PRO A 352 -4.46 -18.41 -0.89
CA PRO A 352 -4.44 -19.20 0.34
C PRO A 352 -5.12 -18.48 1.52
N PHE A 353 -6.42 -18.23 1.44
CA PHE A 353 -7.28 -17.69 2.50
C PHE A 353 -8.76 -18.01 2.24
N PRO A 354 -9.64 -17.94 3.27
CA PRO A 354 -11.07 -18.26 3.14
C PRO A 354 -11.79 -17.47 2.05
N GLU A 355 -12.88 -18.05 1.51
CA GLU A 355 -13.61 -17.50 0.38
C GLU A 355 -14.27 -16.15 0.71
N TYR A 356 -15.12 -16.13 1.72
CA TYR A 356 -15.97 -15.00 2.05
C TYR A 356 -15.31 -14.04 3.05
N THR A 357 -15.33 -12.74 2.83
CA THR A 357 -15.91 -11.98 1.71
C THR A 357 -14.84 -11.66 0.68
N SER A 358 -15.23 -11.16 -0.52
CA SER A 358 -14.27 -10.79 -1.58
C SER A 358 -13.37 -9.64 -1.17
N GLY A 359 -12.04 -9.89 -1.12
CA GLY A 359 -11.03 -8.87 -0.86
C GLY A 359 -11.06 -7.74 -1.89
N HIS A 360 -11.09 -8.10 -3.19
CA HIS A 360 -11.15 -7.12 -4.28
C HIS A 360 -12.38 -6.21 -4.17
N SER A 361 -13.57 -6.76 -3.87
CA SER A 361 -14.79 -5.96 -3.75
C SER A 361 -14.70 -4.93 -2.62
N VAL A 362 -14.21 -5.34 -1.44
CA VAL A 362 -14.12 -4.47 -0.27
C VAL A 362 -13.14 -3.31 -0.52
N ILE A 363 -11.90 -3.61 -0.91
CA ILE A 363 -10.87 -2.58 -1.09
C ILE A 363 -11.14 -1.69 -2.32
N SER A 364 -11.67 -2.28 -3.41
CA SER A 364 -11.98 -1.50 -4.62
C SER A 364 -13.11 -0.52 -4.37
N ARG A 365 -14.16 -0.95 -3.65
CA ARG A 365 -15.25 -0.04 -3.31
C ARG A 365 -14.79 1.10 -2.43
N THR A 366 -13.96 0.83 -1.44
CA THR A 366 -13.40 1.85 -0.55
C THR A 366 -12.54 2.85 -1.33
N SER A 367 -11.57 2.36 -2.12
CA SER A 367 -10.67 3.21 -2.90
C SER A 367 -11.42 4.05 -3.93
N ALA A 368 -12.37 3.45 -4.67
CA ALA A 368 -13.21 4.15 -5.63
C ALA A 368 -14.03 5.26 -4.96
N LYS A 369 -14.63 5.00 -3.80
CA LYS A 369 -15.40 6.02 -3.05
C LYS A 369 -14.52 7.17 -2.57
N ILE A 370 -13.30 6.91 -2.12
CA ILE A 370 -12.35 7.94 -1.72
C ILE A 370 -11.97 8.80 -2.93
N LEU A 371 -11.57 8.18 -4.03
CA LEU A 371 -11.21 8.91 -5.25
C LEU A 371 -12.39 9.72 -5.81
N THR A 372 -13.59 9.16 -5.83
CA THR A 372 -14.81 9.89 -6.22
C THR A 372 -15.06 11.10 -5.33
N LYS A 373 -14.82 10.98 -4.01
CA LYS A 373 -14.97 12.11 -3.08
C LYS A 373 -14.00 13.25 -3.34
N ILE A 374 -12.80 12.92 -3.81
CA ILE A 374 -11.73 13.91 -4.07
C ILE A 374 -11.86 14.50 -5.48
N LEU A 375 -12.11 13.67 -6.48
CA LEU A 375 -12.05 14.03 -7.90
C LEU A 375 -13.42 14.31 -8.52
N GLY A 376 -14.50 14.03 -7.81
CA GLY A 376 -15.88 14.16 -8.29
C GLY A 376 -16.41 12.89 -8.93
N ASP A 377 -17.74 12.89 -9.16
CA ASP A 377 -18.43 11.81 -9.89
C ASP A 377 -18.04 11.84 -11.38
N ASN A 378 -18.04 10.66 -12.00
CA ASN A 378 -17.74 10.46 -13.43
C ASN A 378 -16.33 10.91 -13.86
N PHE A 379 -15.35 10.85 -12.96
CA PHE A 379 -13.97 11.09 -13.32
C PHE A 379 -13.44 9.94 -14.18
N GLU A 380 -13.20 10.22 -15.46
CA GLU A 380 -12.73 9.24 -16.43
C GLU A 380 -11.21 9.12 -16.43
N PHE A 381 -10.68 7.91 -16.47
CA PHE A 381 -9.26 7.62 -16.67
C PHE A 381 -9.09 6.26 -17.35
N LEU A 382 -7.93 6.05 -17.96
CA LEU A 382 -7.54 4.73 -18.47
C LEU A 382 -6.61 4.08 -17.46
N ASP A 383 -6.98 2.88 -17.01
CA ASP A 383 -6.15 2.13 -16.09
C ASP A 383 -5.01 1.43 -16.83
N LEU A 384 -3.82 1.96 -16.67
CA LEU A 384 -2.56 1.43 -17.21
C LEU A 384 -1.60 0.99 -16.09
N SER A 385 -2.10 0.85 -14.86
CA SER A 385 -1.27 0.58 -13.68
C SER A 385 -0.63 -0.81 -13.65
N LEU A 386 -1.08 -1.71 -14.51
CA LEU A 386 -0.60 -3.10 -14.62
C LEU A 386 0.15 -3.39 -15.93
N ILE A 387 0.38 -2.38 -16.76
CA ILE A 387 1.06 -2.50 -18.06
C ILE A 387 2.54 -2.15 -17.92
#